data_0f8cca286c39014cb4486198fcd8e56d
#
_entry.id   0f8cca286c39014cb4486198fcd8e56d
#
_cell.length_a   1.000
_cell.length_b   1.000
_cell.length_c   1.000
_cell.angle_alpha   90.00
_cell.angle_beta   90.00
_cell.angle_gamma   90.00
#
_symmetry.space_group_name_H-M   'P 1'
#
loop_
_entity.id
_entity.type
_entity.pdbx_description
1 polymer ?
#
loop_
_entity_poly.entity_id
_entity_poly.type
_entity_poly.pdbx_seq_one_letter_code
_entity_poly.pdbx_strand_id
1 'polypeptide(L)'
;FAGKTEELIRRINVLSYAKMKIIVFKPRIDDRYSAIEIVSHSGIKVPCLVINKAAEILKEIKVDTQVVVIDEVQFFDADIVDICEYLADKGIRVIVAGLDKDFRGEPFGVMPQLLTRAEFVTKLTAVCTKCGAPATRTQRLVNGKPASFNDSIVLVGAVEHYEPRCRHCHRSEERRV
;
A
#
# COMPACT_ATOMS: atom_id res chain seq x y z
N PHE A 1 -4.15 -9.67 -1.33
CA PHE A 1 -4.91 -10.51 -2.25
C PHE A 1 -4.45 -10.38 -3.72
N ALA A 2 -3.90 -9.24 -4.13
CA ALA A 2 -3.43 -9.02 -5.51
C ALA A 2 -1.92 -9.27 -5.70
N GLY A 3 -1.21 -9.82 -4.72
CA GLY A 3 0.23 -10.05 -4.79
C GLY A 3 1.09 -8.78 -4.68
N LYS A 4 0.57 -7.72 -4.09
CA LYS A 4 1.26 -6.42 -3.96
C LYS A 4 2.61 -6.56 -3.22
N THR A 5 2.61 -7.24 -2.10
CA THR A 5 3.81 -7.47 -1.28
C THR A 5 4.81 -8.38 -1.98
N GLU A 6 4.35 -9.43 -2.68
CA GLU A 6 5.20 -10.31 -3.48
C GLU A 6 5.90 -9.54 -4.60
N GLU A 7 5.16 -8.70 -5.34
CA GLU A 7 5.74 -7.88 -6.41
C GLU A 7 6.74 -6.85 -5.86
N LEU A 8 6.44 -6.23 -4.71
CA LEU A 8 7.36 -5.31 -4.06
C LEU A 8 8.66 -6.02 -3.65
N ILE A 9 8.56 -7.16 -2.99
CA ILE A 9 9.72 -7.98 -2.58
C ILE A 9 10.50 -8.46 -3.80
N ARG A 10 9.84 -8.88 -4.87
CA ARG A 10 10.50 -9.26 -6.12
C ARG A 10 11.35 -8.11 -6.67
N ARG A 11 10.83 -6.89 -6.70
CA ARG A 11 11.57 -5.69 -7.14
C ARG A 11 12.77 -5.41 -6.23
N ILE A 12 12.58 -5.46 -4.91
CA ILE A 12 13.66 -5.27 -3.93
C ILE A 12 14.77 -6.30 -4.18
N ASN A 13 14.43 -7.58 -4.35
CA ASN A 13 15.41 -8.63 -4.58
C ASN A 13 16.22 -8.39 -5.86
N VAL A 14 15.57 -8.04 -6.98
CA VAL A 14 16.27 -7.72 -8.23
C VAL A 14 17.29 -6.58 -8.04
N LEU A 15 16.88 -5.51 -7.34
CA LEU A 15 17.75 -4.38 -7.08
C LEU A 15 18.89 -4.73 -6.08
N SER A 16 18.60 -5.61 -5.12
CA SER A 16 19.61 -6.13 -4.18
C SER A 16 20.66 -6.98 -4.91
N TYR A 17 20.25 -7.83 -5.86
CA TYR A 17 21.19 -8.56 -6.72
C TYR A 17 22.07 -7.62 -7.55
N ALA A 18 21.53 -6.48 -7.97
CA ALA A 18 22.29 -5.41 -8.62
C ALA A 18 23.17 -4.61 -7.64
N LYS A 19 23.25 -5.02 -6.36
CA LYS A 19 24.02 -4.39 -5.29
C LYS A 19 23.66 -2.93 -5.03
N MET A 20 22.44 -2.54 -5.33
CA MET A 20 21.95 -1.19 -5.05
C MET A 20 21.71 -0.99 -3.55
N LYS A 21 21.93 0.23 -3.07
CA LYS A 21 21.68 0.62 -1.70
C LYS A 21 20.21 1.00 -1.53
N ILE A 22 19.45 0.13 -0.86
CA ILE A 22 18.01 0.22 -0.72
C ILE A 22 17.65 0.52 0.73
N ILE A 23 16.70 1.43 0.94
CA ILE A 23 16.03 1.64 2.22
C ILE A 23 14.53 1.41 2.02
N VAL A 24 13.92 0.67 2.92
CA VAL A 24 12.52 0.30 2.86
C VAL A 24 11.78 0.91 4.05
N PHE A 25 10.66 1.56 3.78
CA PHE A 25 9.81 2.21 4.77
C PHE A 25 8.39 1.67 4.75
N LYS A 26 7.73 1.73 5.89
CA LYS A 26 6.27 1.60 6.01
C LYS A 26 5.72 2.52 7.10
N PRO A 27 4.45 2.96 7.01
CA PRO A 27 3.83 3.78 8.05
C PRO A 27 3.55 2.95 9.30
N ARG A 28 3.59 3.60 10.45
CA ARG A 28 3.03 3.07 11.69
C ARG A 28 1.51 3.23 11.64
N ILE A 29 0.79 2.13 11.51
CA ILE A 29 -0.68 2.15 11.40
C ILE A 29 -1.32 1.91 12.77
N ASP A 30 -0.72 1.06 13.61
CA ASP A 30 -1.20 0.71 14.94
C ASP A 30 -0.03 0.16 15.78
N ASP A 31 -0.06 0.37 17.09
CA ASP A 31 0.97 -0.13 18.03
C ASP A 31 1.05 -1.68 18.07
N ARG A 32 -0.01 -2.36 17.61
CA ARG A 32 -0.10 -3.83 17.62
C ARG A 32 0.73 -4.52 16.53
N TYR A 33 1.17 -3.80 15.49
CA TYR A 33 1.91 -4.35 14.34
C TYR A 33 3.17 -3.55 14.05
N SER A 34 4.05 -3.42 15.04
CA SER A 34 5.41 -2.89 14.85
C SER A 34 6.33 -3.91 14.16
N ALA A 35 5.81 -4.61 13.13
CA ALA A 35 6.65 -5.50 12.36
C ALA A 35 7.70 -4.67 11.62
N ILE A 36 8.98 -4.81 12.02
CA ILE A 36 10.16 -4.23 11.37
C ILE A 36 10.51 -4.94 10.06
N GLU A 37 9.56 -5.69 9.51
CA GLU A 37 9.72 -6.47 8.29
C GLU A 37 8.49 -6.36 7.41
N ILE A 38 8.70 -6.35 6.09
CA ILE A 38 7.66 -6.65 5.12
C ILE A 38 7.66 -8.16 4.91
N VAL A 39 6.50 -8.79 5.08
CA VAL A 39 6.35 -10.24 4.97
C VAL A 39 5.38 -10.56 3.84
N SER A 40 5.82 -11.36 2.87
CA SER A 40 4.97 -11.91 1.82
C SER A 40 4.09 -13.06 2.33
N HIS A 41 3.05 -13.41 1.59
CA HIS A 41 2.26 -14.62 1.87
C HIS A 41 3.08 -15.90 1.81
N SER A 42 4.16 -15.92 1.02
CA SER A 42 5.12 -17.03 0.95
C SER A 42 6.15 -17.05 2.10
N GLY A 43 6.05 -16.10 3.06
CA GLY A 43 6.91 -16.02 4.24
C GLY A 43 8.27 -15.36 4.00
N ILE A 44 8.53 -14.80 2.83
CA ILE A 44 9.76 -14.04 2.57
C ILE A 44 9.69 -12.71 3.33
N LYS A 45 10.77 -12.37 4.04
CA LYS A 45 10.88 -11.20 4.89
C LYS A 45 11.91 -10.22 4.36
N VAL A 46 11.58 -8.93 4.38
CA VAL A 46 12.48 -7.84 4.07
C VAL A 46 12.47 -6.82 5.21
N PRO A 47 13.62 -6.48 5.79
CA PRO A 47 13.69 -5.46 6.84
C PRO A 47 13.17 -4.12 6.34
N CYS A 48 12.41 -3.43 7.19
CA CYS A 48 11.91 -2.09 6.89
C CYS A 48 11.95 -1.19 8.12
N LEU A 49 12.01 0.12 7.90
CA LEU A 49 11.89 1.13 8.93
C LEU A 49 10.42 1.54 9.07
N VAL A 50 9.91 1.46 10.29
CA VAL A 50 8.56 1.89 10.64
C VAL A 50 8.62 3.32 11.11
N ILE A 51 7.95 4.23 10.42
CA ILE A 51 7.97 5.67 10.68
C ILE A 51 6.55 6.22 10.86
N ASN A 52 6.44 7.33 11.60
CA ASN A 52 5.14 7.95 11.89
C ASN A 52 4.75 8.99 10.84
N LYS A 53 5.72 9.75 10.34
CA LYS A 53 5.49 10.83 9.38
C LYS A 53 6.42 10.71 8.18
N ALA A 54 5.94 11.12 7.03
CA ALA A 54 6.71 11.10 5.79
C ALA A 54 8.06 11.85 5.89
N ALA A 55 8.10 12.97 6.61
CA ALA A 55 9.32 13.77 6.82
C ALA A 55 10.47 12.99 7.49
N GLU A 56 10.17 11.92 8.22
CA GLU A 56 11.21 11.08 8.83
C GLU A 56 12.05 10.33 7.79
N ILE A 57 11.50 10.07 6.59
CA ILE A 57 12.23 9.44 5.48
C ILE A 57 13.51 10.19 5.18
N LEU A 58 13.44 11.54 5.12
CA LEU A 58 14.58 12.37 4.76
C LEU A 58 15.75 12.26 5.75
N LYS A 59 15.47 11.93 7.02
CA LYS A 59 16.50 11.75 8.06
C LYS A 59 17.27 10.44 7.89
N GLU A 60 16.66 9.46 7.27
CA GLU A 60 17.25 8.12 7.06
C GLU A 60 18.00 7.98 5.74
N ILE A 61 17.83 8.94 4.81
CA ILE A 61 18.54 8.93 3.52
C ILE A 61 20.03 9.20 3.74
N LYS A 62 20.83 8.29 3.22
CA LYS A 62 22.31 8.39 3.24
C LYS A 62 22.82 8.88 1.89
N VAL A 63 24.07 9.35 1.86
CA VAL A 63 24.72 9.85 0.64
C VAL A 63 24.80 8.79 -0.46
N ASP A 64 24.87 7.52 -0.10
CA ASP A 64 24.94 6.37 -1.01
C ASP A 64 23.59 5.71 -1.27
N THR A 65 22.47 6.23 -0.74
CA THR A 65 21.14 5.69 -0.98
C THR A 65 20.77 5.85 -2.45
N GLN A 66 20.42 4.74 -3.09
CA GLN A 66 20.06 4.69 -4.52
C GLN A 66 18.58 4.37 -4.75
N VAL A 67 17.96 3.67 -3.81
CA VAL A 67 16.55 3.23 -3.92
C VAL A 67 15.85 3.45 -2.60
N VAL A 68 14.67 4.04 -2.67
CA VAL A 68 13.72 4.17 -1.56
C VAL A 68 12.46 3.39 -1.92
N VAL A 69 12.07 2.49 -1.04
CA VAL A 69 10.85 1.68 -1.18
C VAL A 69 9.90 2.03 -0.05
N ILE A 70 8.63 2.25 -0.37
CA ILE A 70 7.60 2.62 0.61
C ILE A 70 6.41 1.69 0.43
N ASP A 71 6.11 0.87 1.45
CA ASP A 71 4.91 0.03 1.45
C ASP A 71 3.76 0.74 2.19
N GLU A 72 2.53 0.35 1.88
CA GLU A 72 1.29 0.89 2.46
C GLU A 72 1.23 2.43 2.43
N VAL A 73 1.70 3.03 1.33
CA VAL A 73 1.91 4.48 1.19
C VAL A 73 0.64 5.31 1.38
N GLN A 74 -0.55 4.72 1.17
CA GLN A 74 -1.85 5.39 1.34
C GLN A 74 -2.12 5.85 2.78
N PHE A 75 -1.37 5.34 3.76
CA PHE A 75 -1.52 5.72 5.16
C PHE A 75 -0.59 6.84 5.62
N PHE A 76 0.29 7.32 4.75
CA PHE A 76 1.11 8.48 5.06
C PHE A 76 0.34 9.80 4.96
N ASP A 77 0.87 10.83 5.61
CA ASP A 77 0.42 12.22 5.45
C ASP A 77 0.72 12.75 4.04
N ALA A 78 0.14 13.92 3.72
CA ALA A 78 0.23 14.50 2.38
C ALA A 78 1.66 14.83 1.94
N ASP A 79 2.56 15.08 2.89
CA ASP A 79 3.96 15.43 2.62
C ASP A 79 4.69 14.32 1.86
N ILE A 80 4.22 13.07 1.91
CA ILE A 80 4.84 11.95 1.21
C ILE A 80 4.92 12.18 -0.30
N VAL A 81 3.97 12.91 -0.88
CA VAL A 81 3.94 13.19 -2.31
C VAL A 81 5.14 14.05 -2.72
N ASP A 82 5.35 15.14 -2.02
CA ASP A 82 6.46 16.06 -2.31
C ASP A 82 7.82 15.44 -1.94
N ILE A 83 7.86 14.58 -0.93
CA ILE A 83 9.06 13.83 -0.57
C ILE A 83 9.43 12.82 -1.67
N CYS A 84 8.47 12.10 -2.23
CA CYS A 84 8.72 11.20 -3.36
C CYS A 84 9.27 11.95 -4.58
N GLU A 85 8.68 13.10 -4.95
CA GLU A 85 9.17 13.96 -6.01
C GLU A 85 10.59 14.45 -5.75
N TYR A 86 10.83 14.99 -4.54
CA TYR A 86 12.15 15.47 -4.15
C TYR A 86 13.24 14.37 -4.27
N LEU A 87 12.95 13.16 -3.80
CA LEU A 87 13.88 12.04 -3.89
C LEU A 87 14.14 11.64 -5.34
N ALA A 88 13.09 11.59 -6.16
CA ALA A 88 13.21 11.28 -7.59
C ALA A 88 14.03 12.33 -8.33
N ASP A 89 13.82 13.62 -8.06
CA ASP A 89 14.62 14.74 -8.61
C ASP A 89 16.11 14.66 -8.21
N LYS A 90 16.41 14.05 -7.06
CA LYS A 90 17.80 13.76 -6.64
C LYS A 90 18.39 12.52 -7.30
N GLY A 91 17.68 11.88 -8.22
CA GLY A 91 18.13 10.67 -8.90
C GLY A 91 17.99 9.39 -8.08
N ILE A 92 17.28 9.41 -6.97
CA ILE A 92 16.96 8.23 -6.17
C ILE A 92 15.73 7.54 -6.80
N ARG A 93 15.82 6.24 -7.07
CA ARG A 93 14.67 5.47 -7.52
C ARG A 93 13.67 5.33 -6.39
N VAL A 94 12.46 5.82 -6.57
CA VAL A 94 11.37 5.72 -5.60
C VAL A 94 10.37 4.66 -6.06
N ILE A 95 10.09 3.67 -5.22
CA ILE A 95 9.10 2.62 -5.47
C ILE A 95 8.08 2.66 -4.35
N VAL A 96 6.83 2.91 -4.70
CA VAL A 96 5.73 2.94 -3.73
C VAL A 96 4.74 1.83 -4.00
N ALA A 97 4.21 1.23 -2.94
CA ALA A 97 3.13 0.25 -3.02
C ALA A 97 1.98 0.67 -2.10
N GLY A 98 0.76 0.50 -2.56
CA GLY A 98 -0.41 0.87 -1.77
C GLY A 98 -1.72 0.45 -2.43
N LEU A 99 -2.82 0.65 -1.72
CA LEU A 99 -4.16 0.48 -2.26
C LEU A 99 -4.62 1.77 -2.94
N ASP A 100 -5.04 1.68 -4.20
CA ASP A 100 -5.54 2.84 -4.94
C ASP A 100 -6.93 3.29 -4.49
N LYS A 101 -7.71 2.38 -3.90
CA LYS A 101 -9.06 2.61 -3.38
C LYS A 101 -9.23 2.04 -1.99
N ASP A 102 -10.03 2.72 -1.18
CA ASP A 102 -10.50 2.22 0.11
C ASP A 102 -11.62 1.15 -0.05
N PHE A 103 -12.14 0.65 1.07
CA PHE A 103 -13.19 -0.36 1.06
C PHE A 103 -14.52 0.13 0.46
N ARG A 104 -14.75 1.44 0.38
CA ARG A 104 -15.90 2.08 -0.26
C ARG A 104 -15.77 2.13 -1.78
N GLY A 105 -14.54 1.90 -2.29
CA GLY A 105 -14.18 2.05 -3.67
C GLY A 105 -13.84 3.49 -4.07
N GLU A 106 -13.64 4.37 -3.07
CA GLU A 106 -13.20 5.75 -3.25
C GLU A 106 -11.67 5.83 -3.31
N PRO A 107 -11.09 6.90 -3.88
CA PRO A 107 -9.66 7.12 -3.90
C PRO A 107 -9.06 7.08 -2.49
N PHE A 108 -7.94 6.38 -2.31
CA PHE A 108 -7.36 6.20 -0.99
C PHE A 108 -6.23 7.20 -0.72
N GLY A 109 -6.47 8.14 0.21
CA GLY A 109 -5.47 9.09 0.70
C GLY A 109 -4.69 9.78 -0.42
N VAL A 110 -3.39 9.70 -0.38
CA VAL A 110 -2.45 10.34 -1.32
C VAL A 110 -2.28 9.61 -2.66
N MET A 111 -2.91 8.45 -2.81
CA MET A 111 -2.72 7.60 -3.99
C MET A 111 -3.04 8.29 -5.33
N PRO A 112 -4.11 9.11 -5.49
CA PRO A 112 -4.36 9.79 -6.75
C PRO A 112 -3.19 10.66 -7.20
N GLN A 113 -2.58 11.41 -6.27
CA GLN A 113 -1.45 12.27 -6.58
C GLN A 113 -0.20 11.47 -6.96
N LEU A 114 0.10 10.40 -6.22
CA LEU A 114 1.24 9.52 -6.52
C LEU A 114 1.07 8.81 -7.87
N LEU A 115 -0.13 8.29 -8.16
CA LEU A 115 -0.43 7.64 -9.44
C LEU A 115 -0.28 8.58 -10.64
N THR A 116 -0.63 9.86 -10.46
CA THR A 116 -0.53 10.86 -11.52
C THR A 116 0.93 11.27 -11.78
N ARG A 117 1.77 11.30 -10.76
CA ARG A 117 3.17 11.74 -10.83
C ARG A 117 4.15 10.63 -11.20
N ALA A 118 3.77 9.36 -10.98
CA ALA A 118 4.64 8.23 -11.27
C ALA A 118 4.85 8.05 -12.77
N GLU A 119 6.10 7.85 -13.21
CA GLU A 119 6.45 7.49 -14.59
C GLU A 119 5.98 6.09 -14.95
N PHE A 120 5.95 5.17 -13.97
CA PHE A 120 5.55 3.78 -14.18
C PHE A 120 4.51 3.36 -13.15
N VAL A 121 3.36 2.92 -13.61
CA VAL A 121 2.28 2.42 -12.76
C VAL A 121 1.96 0.98 -13.12
N THR A 122 2.02 0.09 -12.14
CA THR A 122 1.57 -1.30 -12.27
C THR A 122 0.32 -1.48 -11.40
N LYS A 123 -0.83 -1.69 -12.03
CA LYS A 123 -2.07 -2.04 -11.34
C LYS A 123 -2.23 -3.54 -11.27
N LEU A 124 -2.10 -4.10 -10.07
CA LEU A 124 -2.34 -5.51 -9.82
C LEU A 124 -3.82 -5.79 -9.59
N THR A 125 -4.28 -6.93 -10.04
CA THR A 125 -5.64 -7.39 -9.84
C THR A 125 -5.66 -8.72 -9.08
N ALA A 126 -6.64 -8.89 -8.21
CA ALA A 126 -6.93 -10.16 -7.55
C ALA A 126 -8.03 -10.92 -8.31
N VAL A 127 -8.48 -12.02 -7.74
CA VAL A 127 -9.64 -12.78 -8.23
C VAL A 127 -10.83 -12.53 -7.31
N CYS A 128 -11.96 -12.18 -7.87
CA CYS A 128 -13.18 -11.94 -7.12
C CYS A 128 -13.67 -13.22 -6.45
N THR A 129 -13.78 -13.22 -5.12
CA THR A 129 -14.21 -14.40 -4.34
C THR A 129 -15.66 -14.81 -4.61
N LYS A 130 -16.47 -13.95 -5.25
CA LYS A 130 -17.88 -14.25 -5.58
C LYS A 130 -18.07 -14.86 -6.97
N CYS A 131 -17.33 -14.38 -7.97
CA CYS A 131 -17.63 -14.76 -9.37
C CYS A 131 -16.39 -15.11 -10.21
N GLY A 132 -15.18 -15.09 -9.61
CA GLY A 132 -13.96 -15.43 -10.33
C GLY A 132 -13.42 -14.35 -11.28
N ALA A 133 -14.14 -13.25 -11.50
CA ALA A 133 -13.71 -12.17 -12.40
C ALA A 133 -12.53 -11.39 -11.80
N PRO A 134 -11.75 -10.64 -12.62
CA PRO A 134 -10.71 -9.75 -12.12
C PRO A 134 -11.25 -8.78 -11.06
N ALA A 135 -10.62 -8.75 -9.89
CA ALA A 135 -11.01 -7.96 -8.74
C ALA A 135 -10.09 -6.75 -8.55
N THR A 136 -10.68 -5.57 -8.56
CA THR A 136 -9.99 -4.29 -8.38
C THR A 136 -10.50 -3.51 -7.16
N ARG A 137 -11.33 -4.13 -6.33
CA ARG A 137 -11.94 -3.54 -5.15
C ARG A 137 -11.73 -4.42 -3.93
N THR A 138 -11.70 -3.79 -2.78
CA THR A 138 -11.63 -4.46 -1.47
C THR A 138 -12.99 -4.36 -0.81
N GLN A 139 -13.59 -5.50 -0.51
CA GLN A 139 -14.82 -5.58 0.28
C GLN A 139 -14.45 -5.74 1.75
N ARG A 140 -14.85 -4.80 2.59
CA ARG A 140 -14.81 -4.97 4.04
C ARG A 140 -16.08 -5.67 4.50
N LEU A 141 -15.93 -6.67 5.35
CA LEU A 141 -17.03 -7.35 6.03
C LEU A 141 -16.87 -7.17 7.54
N VAL A 142 -17.96 -6.76 8.18
CA VAL A 142 -18.09 -6.70 9.63
C VAL A 142 -19.16 -7.71 10.03
N ASN A 143 -18.78 -8.69 10.84
CA ASN A 143 -19.67 -9.81 11.21
C ASN A 143 -20.31 -10.50 9.98
N GLY A 144 -19.54 -10.67 8.90
CA GLY A 144 -19.97 -11.32 7.66
C GLY A 144 -20.87 -10.48 6.74
N LYS A 145 -21.18 -9.24 7.10
CA LYS A 145 -21.98 -8.31 6.30
C LYS A 145 -21.10 -7.19 5.72
N PRO A 146 -21.44 -6.62 4.55
CA PRO A 146 -20.77 -5.44 4.04
C PRO A 146 -20.73 -4.32 5.07
N ALA A 147 -19.56 -3.70 5.26
CA ALA A 147 -19.39 -2.55 6.13
C ALA A 147 -20.23 -1.37 5.62
N SER A 148 -20.69 -0.51 6.54
CA SER A 148 -21.37 0.74 6.19
C SER A 148 -20.40 1.66 5.44
N PHE A 149 -20.91 2.42 4.48
CA PHE A 149 -20.14 3.44 3.76
C PHE A 149 -19.55 4.49 4.71
N ASN A 150 -20.26 4.79 5.82
CA ASN A 150 -19.86 5.79 6.81
C ASN A 150 -18.89 5.25 7.87
N ASP A 151 -18.54 3.97 7.83
CA ASP A 151 -17.54 3.42 8.74
C ASP A 151 -16.18 4.07 8.51
N SER A 152 -15.39 4.23 9.58
CA SER A 152 -14.05 4.78 9.48
C SER A 152 -13.17 3.91 8.56
N ILE A 153 -12.23 4.55 7.83
CA ILE A 153 -11.33 3.85 6.92
C ILE A 153 -10.45 2.86 7.67
N VAL A 154 -9.98 3.24 8.86
CA VAL A 154 -9.22 2.38 9.78
C VAL A 154 -10.09 2.10 10.98
N LEU A 155 -10.42 0.83 11.24
CA LEU A 155 -11.12 0.39 12.44
C LEU A 155 -10.13 -0.25 13.40
N VAL A 156 -10.15 0.20 14.65
CA VAL A 156 -9.33 -0.37 15.73
C VAL A 156 -10.24 -1.27 16.57
N GLY A 157 -9.90 -2.57 16.64
CA GLY A 157 -10.53 -3.48 17.61
C GLY A 157 -11.74 -4.30 17.15
N ALA A 158 -12.19 -4.17 15.91
CA ALA A 158 -13.24 -5.04 15.35
C ALA A 158 -12.64 -6.26 14.63
N VAL A 159 -13.38 -7.38 14.61
CA VAL A 159 -13.05 -8.53 13.78
C VAL A 159 -13.44 -8.19 12.35
N GLU A 160 -12.49 -7.67 11.59
CA GLU A 160 -12.68 -7.30 10.20
C GLU A 160 -12.20 -8.42 9.28
N HIS A 161 -12.93 -8.61 8.22
CA HIS A 161 -12.53 -9.48 7.14
C HIS A 161 -12.57 -8.71 5.82
N TYR A 162 -11.50 -8.82 5.05
CA TYR A 162 -11.39 -8.17 3.75
C TYR A 162 -11.36 -9.21 2.64
N GLU A 163 -12.10 -8.97 1.58
CA GLU A 163 -12.15 -9.85 0.41
C GLU A 163 -11.99 -9.08 -0.89
N PRO A 164 -11.29 -9.66 -1.90
CA PRO A 164 -11.23 -9.05 -3.23
C PRO A 164 -12.58 -9.23 -3.94
N ARG A 165 -13.05 -8.15 -4.56
CA ARG A 165 -14.28 -8.10 -5.35
C ARG A 165 -14.07 -7.41 -6.68
N CYS A 166 -14.78 -7.89 -7.71
CA CYS A 166 -14.95 -7.13 -8.95
C CYS A 166 -15.97 -5.99 -8.73
N ARG A 167 -16.07 -5.09 -9.72
CA ARG A 167 -17.01 -3.94 -9.68
C ARG A 167 -18.45 -4.34 -9.40
N HIS A 168 -18.93 -5.45 -10.00
CA HIS A 168 -20.31 -5.90 -9.86
C HIS A 168 -20.61 -6.57 -8.52
N CYS A 169 -19.63 -7.27 -7.96
CA CYS A 169 -19.78 -7.99 -6.70
C CYS A 169 -19.44 -7.17 -5.45
N HIS A 170 -18.84 -5.99 -5.64
CA HIS A 170 -18.55 -5.07 -4.56
C HIS A 170 -19.85 -4.37 -4.12
N ARG A 171 -20.16 -4.43 -2.83
CA ARG A 171 -21.33 -3.82 -2.23
C ARG A 171 -20.90 -2.91 -1.09
N SER A 172 -21.38 -1.67 -1.08
CA SER A 172 -21.55 -0.87 0.13
C SER A 172 -23.05 -0.67 0.31
N GLU A 173 -23.55 -0.63 1.55
CA GLU A 173 -25.00 -0.57 1.80
C GLU A 173 -25.66 0.68 1.19
N GLU A 174 -24.90 1.73 0.94
CA GLU A 174 -25.42 3.03 0.49
C GLU A 174 -25.34 3.27 -1.02
N ARG A 175 -24.69 2.40 -1.79
CA ARG A 175 -24.69 2.45 -3.26
C ARG A 175 -25.83 1.63 -3.87
N ARG A 176 -26.99 1.62 -3.25
CA ARG A 176 -28.21 1.13 -3.87
C ARG A 176 -28.94 2.31 -4.54
N VAL A 177 -28.54 2.66 -5.74
CA VAL A 177 -29.39 3.38 -6.68
C VAL A 177 -29.92 2.35 -7.68
#